data_42313697a306ad4f9bb1c83f0f9b91dc
#
_entry.id   42313697a306ad4f9bb1c83f0f9b91dc
#
_cell.length_a   1.000
_cell.length_b   1.000
_cell.length_c   1.000
_cell.angle_alpha   90.00
_cell.angle_beta   90.00
_cell.angle_gamma   90.00
#
_symmetry.space_group_name_H-M   'P 1'
#
loop_
_entity.id
_entity.type
_entity.pdbx_description
1 polymer ?
#
loop_
_entity_poly.entity_id
_entity_poly.type
_entity_poly.pdbx_seq_one_letter_code
_entity_poly.pdbx_strand_id
1 'polypeptide(L)'
;MAESHVRSRAAATGGSVMKLHRHSVVLDARSYTIITLRAGADVRFSTNNFHETWHVISDEPGAKTLARLLWGLAYQRLPGTLVLIDGRHLDTNPFDAEPADPIVLLPSHLTVLTRQVARSLRRLSWTNPDGTVRWRTHGLDTRTAEFHEWRDTPFGQREYPFIPEPTGWQTVARVGGLLVLAGGPQTLRQWAVYAELMRIIAPWDTDYEYLADREGEIQIFRNYHREVRIARRARADVLDGPHPADRQQLREAIWARAAQIRRQYLETADEAVLTGPESRTRGGTFGQ
;
A
#
# COMPACT_ATOMS: atom_id res chain seq x y z
N MET A 1 -19.01 -49.49 3.73
CA MET A 1 -17.83 -48.62 3.70
C MET A 1 -18.33 -47.21 3.54
N ALA A 2 -18.34 -46.44 4.61
CA ALA A 2 -18.85 -45.05 4.61
C ALA A 2 -17.66 -44.11 4.54
N GLU A 3 -17.54 -43.40 3.41
CA GLU A 3 -16.58 -42.34 3.26
C GLU A 3 -17.05 -41.09 4.00
N SER A 4 -16.35 -40.76 5.06
CA SER A 4 -16.54 -39.55 5.85
C SER A 4 -15.93 -38.36 5.09
N HIS A 5 -16.78 -37.55 4.46
CA HIS A 5 -16.42 -36.24 3.96
C HIS A 5 -16.14 -35.32 5.15
N VAL A 6 -14.88 -35.17 5.50
CA VAL A 6 -14.40 -34.10 6.39
C VAL A 6 -14.50 -32.78 5.62
N ARG A 7 -15.62 -32.10 5.77
CA ARG A 7 -15.73 -30.68 5.39
C ARG A 7 -14.83 -29.87 6.34
N SER A 8 -13.66 -29.52 5.87
CA SER A 8 -12.84 -28.47 6.49
C SER A 8 -13.64 -27.18 6.51
N ARG A 9 -14.16 -26.83 7.70
CA ARG A 9 -14.63 -25.48 7.97
C ARG A 9 -13.41 -24.56 7.96
N ALA A 10 -13.13 -23.94 6.81
CA ALA A 10 -12.24 -22.79 6.76
C ALA A 10 -12.83 -21.73 7.74
N ALA A 11 -12.09 -21.43 8.76
CA ALA A 11 -12.42 -20.41 9.73
C ALA A 11 -12.56 -19.07 9.00
N ALA A 12 -13.77 -18.56 8.92
CA ALA A 12 -14.05 -17.19 8.48
C ALA A 12 -13.51 -16.26 9.58
N THR A 13 -12.24 -15.93 9.47
CA THR A 13 -11.56 -15.01 10.38
C THR A 13 -11.32 -13.69 9.67
N GLY A 14 -11.88 -12.67 10.25
CA GLY A 14 -11.42 -11.32 10.00
C GLY A 14 -12.46 -10.43 9.35
N GLY A 15 -13.08 -9.67 10.17
CA GLY A 15 -13.99 -8.59 9.97
C GLY A 15 -14.09 -7.97 8.59
N SER A 16 -15.19 -8.27 7.89
CA SER A 16 -15.62 -7.55 6.70
C SER A 16 -15.93 -6.05 6.95
N VAL A 17 -15.43 -5.47 8.03
CA VAL A 17 -15.71 -4.09 8.45
C VAL A 17 -14.47 -3.43 9.02
N MET A 18 -14.04 -2.31 8.40
CA MET A 18 -13.05 -1.40 8.96
C MET A 18 -13.74 -0.23 9.67
N LYS A 19 -13.15 0.30 10.75
CA LYS A 19 -13.57 1.56 11.37
C LYS A 19 -12.66 2.68 10.87
N LEU A 20 -13.23 3.67 10.21
CA LEU A 20 -12.52 4.82 9.64
C LEU A 20 -13.06 6.12 10.21
N HIS A 21 -12.29 7.18 10.15
CA HIS A 21 -12.74 8.53 10.48
C HIS A 21 -13.52 9.14 9.31
N ARG A 22 -14.52 9.96 9.65
CA ARG A 22 -15.28 10.76 8.71
C ARG A 22 -15.11 12.23 9.04
N HIS A 23 -14.92 13.03 8.00
CA HIS A 23 -14.87 14.49 8.09
C HIS A 23 -15.83 15.06 7.03
N SER A 24 -16.62 16.06 7.39
CA SER A 24 -17.53 16.78 6.49
C SER A 24 -16.96 18.17 6.27
N VAL A 25 -16.71 18.54 5.02
CA VAL A 25 -16.15 19.84 4.68
C VAL A 25 -16.87 20.43 3.48
N VAL A 26 -16.95 21.77 3.43
CA VAL A 26 -17.45 22.49 2.26
C VAL A 26 -16.26 23.18 1.60
N LEU A 27 -15.96 22.82 0.36
CA LEU A 27 -14.87 23.37 -0.43
C LEU A 27 -15.40 23.77 -1.81
N ASP A 28 -15.11 24.97 -2.26
CA ASP A 28 -15.53 25.45 -3.58
C ASP A 28 -17.06 25.29 -3.79
N ALA A 29 -17.83 25.70 -2.77
CA ALA A 29 -19.30 25.58 -2.70
C ALA A 29 -19.87 24.13 -2.83
N ARG A 30 -19.06 23.10 -2.65
CA ARG A 30 -19.45 21.69 -2.70
C ARG A 30 -19.21 21.02 -1.37
N SER A 31 -20.13 20.16 -0.97
CA SER A 31 -19.95 19.34 0.23
C SER A 31 -19.13 18.09 -0.09
N TYR A 32 -18.16 17.80 0.76
CA TYR A 32 -17.33 16.60 0.68
C TYR A 32 -17.40 15.79 1.97
N THR A 33 -17.45 14.48 1.82
CA THR A 33 -17.26 13.50 2.90
C THR A 33 -15.88 12.86 2.72
N ILE A 34 -14.94 13.24 3.57
CA ILE A 34 -13.58 12.74 3.52
C ILE A 34 -13.43 11.60 4.52
N ILE A 35 -13.04 10.45 4.03
CA ILE A 35 -12.78 9.26 4.85
C ILE A 35 -11.28 9.14 5.03
N THR A 36 -10.82 9.02 6.28
CA THR A 36 -9.38 8.86 6.60
C THR A 36 -9.16 7.63 7.48
N LEU A 37 -7.95 7.11 7.44
CA LEU A 37 -7.51 6.07 8.35
C LEU A 37 -7.49 6.61 9.79
N ARG A 38 -7.70 5.72 10.77
CA ARG A 38 -7.57 6.06 12.19
C ARG A 38 -6.08 6.15 12.56
N ALA A 39 -5.74 7.04 13.47
CA ALA A 39 -4.36 7.25 13.91
C ALA A 39 -3.66 5.96 14.41
N GLY A 40 -4.42 5.01 14.95
CA GLY A 40 -3.90 3.72 15.41
C GLY A 40 -3.82 2.63 14.31
N ALA A 41 -4.06 2.96 13.04
CA ALA A 41 -3.82 2.01 11.96
C ALA A 41 -2.30 1.93 11.72
N ASP A 42 -1.75 0.75 11.94
CA ASP A 42 -0.32 0.49 11.78
C ASP A 42 0.02 0.13 10.33
N VAL A 43 -0.22 1.10 9.44
CA VAL A 43 0.11 1.00 8.02
C VAL A 43 0.77 2.29 7.55
N ARG A 44 1.72 2.15 6.65
CA ARG A 44 2.47 3.26 6.06
C ARG A 44 2.53 3.12 4.55
N PHE A 45 2.49 4.27 3.90
CA PHE A 45 2.58 4.37 2.45
C PHE A 45 3.65 5.38 2.07
N SER A 46 4.25 5.19 0.92
CA SER A 46 5.07 6.19 0.25
C SER A 46 4.54 6.41 -1.16
N THR A 47 4.88 7.53 -1.74
CA THR A 47 4.61 7.79 -3.15
C THR A 47 5.91 8.15 -3.87
N ASN A 48 5.99 7.77 -5.13
CA ASN A 48 7.09 8.10 -6.02
C ASN A 48 6.57 8.38 -7.43
N ASN A 49 7.35 9.08 -8.23
CA ASN A 49 7.16 9.14 -9.67
C ASN A 49 8.46 8.75 -10.35
N PHE A 50 8.42 7.67 -11.12
CA PHE A 50 9.57 7.13 -11.82
C PHE A 50 9.14 6.64 -13.20
N HIS A 51 9.89 7.02 -14.24
CA HIS A 51 9.56 6.73 -15.64
C HIS A 51 8.11 7.07 -16.02
N GLU A 52 7.64 8.26 -15.58
CA GLU A 52 6.28 8.75 -15.82
C GLU A 52 5.16 7.97 -15.12
N THR A 53 5.48 6.88 -14.42
CA THR A 53 4.54 6.10 -13.62
C THR A 53 4.52 6.58 -12.17
N TRP A 54 3.33 6.77 -11.62
CA TRP A 54 3.13 7.08 -10.21
C TRP A 54 3.02 5.81 -9.37
N HIS A 55 3.82 5.72 -8.31
CA HIS A 55 3.83 4.57 -7.43
C HIS A 55 3.17 4.87 -6.08
N VAL A 56 2.33 3.94 -5.63
CA VAL A 56 1.92 3.79 -4.23
C VAL A 56 2.71 2.62 -3.66
N ILE A 57 3.59 2.90 -2.70
CA ILE A 57 4.56 1.94 -2.18
C ILE A 57 4.23 1.64 -0.73
N SER A 58 4.29 0.37 -0.34
CA SER A 58 4.01 -0.07 1.04
C SER A 58 4.63 -1.44 1.32
N ASP A 59 4.18 -2.06 2.40
CA ASP A 59 4.32 -3.49 2.68
C ASP A 59 3.03 -4.26 2.32
N GLU A 60 3.00 -5.57 2.55
CA GLU A 60 1.82 -6.40 2.29
C GLU A 60 0.60 -5.98 3.13
N PRO A 61 0.68 -5.68 4.44
CA PRO A 61 -0.41 -5.11 5.23
C PRO A 61 -0.96 -3.80 4.66
N GLY A 62 -0.10 -2.93 4.13
CA GLY A 62 -0.51 -1.69 3.47
C GLY A 62 -1.31 -1.95 2.20
N ALA A 63 -0.86 -2.86 1.31
CA ALA A 63 -1.61 -3.25 0.12
C ALA A 63 -3.00 -3.81 0.48
N LYS A 64 -3.10 -4.69 1.48
CA LYS A 64 -4.38 -5.22 1.98
C LYS A 64 -5.30 -4.10 2.50
N THR A 65 -4.72 -3.10 3.17
CA THR A 65 -5.49 -1.94 3.63
C THR A 65 -5.99 -1.11 2.45
N LEU A 66 -5.14 -0.85 1.46
CA LEU A 66 -5.50 -0.13 0.24
C LEU A 66 -6.62 -0.87 -0.53
N ALA A 67 -6.51 -2.20 -0.65
CA ALA A 67 -7.53 -3.06 -1.25
C ALA A 67 -8.91 -2.86 -0.59
N ARG A 68 -8.96 -2.91 0.74
CA ARG A 68 -10.20 -2.72 1.50
C ARG A 68 -10.78 -1.31 1.36
N LEU A 69 -9.92 -0.29 1.29
CA LEU A 69 -10.35 1.09 1.05
C LEU A 69 -10.96 1.24 -0.35
N LEU A 70 -10.31 0.74 -1.39
CA LEU A 70 -10.79 0.74 -2.77
C LEU A 70 -12.10 -0.03 -2.92
N TRP A 71 -12.18 -1.23 -2.32
CA TRP A 71 -13.37 -2.07 -2.39
C TRP A 71 -14.59 -1.37 -1.79
N GLY A 72 -14.47 -0.85 -0.56
CA GLY A 72 -15.58 -0.15 0.08
C GLY A 72 -15.94 1.15 -0.62
N LEU A 73 -14.97 1.83 -1.24
CA LEU A 73 -15.21 3.04 -2.03
C LEU A 73 -16.00 2.76 -3.31
N ALA A 74 -15.78 1.60 -3.94
CA ALA A 74 -16.51 1.19 -5.14
C ALA A 74 -18.03 1.05 -4.94
N TYR A 75 -18.49 0.90 -3.69
CA TYR A 75 -19.91 0.77 -3.34
C TYR A 75 -20.50 2.03 -2.72
N GLN A 76 -19.77 3.14 -2.70
CA GLN A 76 -20.31 4.41 -2.21
C GLN A 76 -21.37 4.97 -3.15
N ARG A 77 -22.36 5.61 -2.56
CA ARG A 77 -23.48 6.24 -3.28
C ARG A 77 -23.63 7.72 -2.95
N LEU A 78 -22.94 8.20 -1.93
CA LEU A 78 -23.02 9.60 -1.51
C LEU A 78 -22.07 10.44 -2.36
N PRO A 79 -22.57 11.40 -3.14
CA PRO A 79 -21.73 12.33 -3.90
C PRO A 79 -20.75 13.08 -2.99
N GLY A 80 -19.57 13.42 -3.52
CA GLY A 80 -18.56 14.14 -2.76
C GLY A 80 -17.76 13.25 -1.79
N THR A 81 -18.01 11.92 -1.75
CA THR A 81 -17.22 11.01 -0.92
C THR A 81 -15.89 10.68 -1.58
N LEU A 82 -14.80 10.73 -0.80
CA LEU A 82 -13.47 10.25 -1.19
C LEU A 82 -12.73 9.71 0.03
N VAL A 83 -11.68 8.91 -0.21
CA VAL A 83 -10.74 8.49 0.83
C VAL A 83 -9.46 9.30 0.70
N LEU A 84 -8.93 9.78 1.84
CA LEU A 84 -7.66 10.48 1.92
C LEU A 84 -6.72 9.72 2.87
N ILE A 85 -5.56 9.29 2.37
CA ILE A 85 -4.44 8.82 3.16
C ILE A 85 -3.52 10.02 3.38
N ASP A 86 -3.58 10.57 4.57
CA ASP A 86 -2.88 11.81 4.94
C ASP A 86 -1.48 11.56 5.51
N GLY A 87 -0.76 12.63 5.80
CA GLY A 87 0.63 12.60 6.27
C GLY A 87 0.89 11.72 7.50
N ARG A 88 -0.14 11.40 8.30
CA ARG A 88 0.00 10.51 9.47
C ARG A 88 0.29 9.06 9.08
N HIS A 89 -0.06 8.67 7.87
CA HIS A 89 0.14 7.34 7.31
C HIS A 89 1.13 7.32 6.13
N LEU A 90 1.87 8.41 5.97
CA LEU A 90 2.89 8.52 4.93
C LEU A 90 4.29 8.46 5.52
N ASP A 91 5.14 7.74 4.82
CA ASP A 91 6.59 7.75 4.96
C ASP A 91 7.22 8.43 3.75
N THR A 92 8.48 8.82 3.90
CA THR A 92 9.27 9.25 2.75
C THR A 92 9.49 8.09 1.78
N ASN A 93 9.74 8.41 0.53
CA ASN A 93 10.05 7.45 -0.53
C ASN A 93 11.24 6.53 -0.12
N PRO A 94 11.14 5.20 -0.26
CA PRO A 94 12.17 4.26 0.16
C PRO A 94 13.45 4.27 -0.72
N PHE A 95 13.45 5.02 -1.82
CA PHE A 95 14.61 5.10 -2.72
C PHE A 95 15.53 6.29 -2.43
N ASP A 96 14.97 7.48 -2.27
CA ASP A 96 15.70 8.74 -2.11
C ASP A 96 15.22 9.59 -0.94
N ALA A 97 14.27 9.07 -0.13
CA ALA A 97 13.65 9.73 1.01
C ALA A 97 12.99 11.09 0.68
N GLU A 98 12.55 11.31 -0.57
CA GLU A 98 11.69 12.44 -0.87
C GLU A 98 10.35 12.33 -0.12
N PRO A 99 9.76 13.45 0.32
CA PRO A 99 8.45 13.44 0.96
C PRO A 99 7.37 12.86 0.05
N ALA A 100 6.54 11.96 0.57
CA ALA A 100 5.41 11.44 -0.16
C ALA A 100 4.28 12.47 -0.30
N ASP A 101 3.60 12.45 -1.44
CA ASP A 101 2.35 13.18 -1.63
C ASP A 101 1.19 12.41 -0.93
N PRO A 102 0.25 13.07 -0.26
CA PRO A 102 -0.96 12.42 0.25
C PRO A 102 -1.75 11.76 -0.89
N ILE A 103 -2.37 10.61 -0.57
CA ILE A 103 -3.05 9.78 -1.58
C ILE A 103 -4.57 9.99 -1.46
N VAL A 104 -5.22 10.22 -2.58
CA VAL A 104 -6.68 10.30 -2.69
C VAL A 104 -7.20 9.15 -3.54
N LEU A 105 -8.14 8.38 -2.99
CA LEU A 105 -8.92 7.41 -3.75
C LEU A 105 -10.27 8.06 -4.08
N LEU A 106 -10.60 8.11 -5.37
CA LEU A 106 -11.71 8.90 -5.90
C LEU A 106 -12.70 8.05 -6.71
N PRO A 107 -13.98 7.97 -6.33
CA PRO A 107 -15.01 7.39 -7.18
C PRO A 107 -15.42 8.41 -8.26
N SER A 108 -14.83 8.28 -9.45
CA SER A 108 -14.92 9.28 -10.53
C SER A 108 -16.34 9.60 -11.01
N HIS A 109 -17.29 8.67 -10.82
CA HIS A 109 -18.70 8.84 -11.17
C HIS A 109 -19.51 9.62 -10.13
N LEU A 110 -18.99 9.82 -8.91
CA LEU A 110 -19.71 10.47 -7.78
C LEU A 110 -19.04 11.76 -7.32
N THR A 111 -17.74 11.89 -7.51
CA THR A 111 -16.97 12.94 -6.84
C THR A 111 -16.11 13.67 -7.85
N VAL A 112 -16.30 14.99 -7.93
CA VAL A 112 -15.47 15.87 -8.74
C VAL A 112 -14.37 16.46 -7.85
N LEU A 113 -13.12 16.28 -8.25
CA LEU A 113 -11.95 16.83 -7.57
C LEU A 113 -11.26 17.85 -8.48
N THR A 114 -11.48 19.14 -8.22
CA THR A 114 -10.76 20.20 -8.92
C THR A 114 -9.36 20.40 -8.33
N ARG A 115 -8.45 20.98 -9.10
CA ARG A 115 -7.10 21.34 -8.60
C ARG A 115 -7.16 22.27 -7.37
N GLN A 116 -8.15 23.16 -7.31
CA GLN A 116 -8.35 24.05 -6.17
C GLN A 116 -8.77 23.27 -4.93
N VAL A 117 -9.75 22.38 -5.05
CA VAL A 117 -10.21 21.51 -3.95
C VAL A 117 -9.06 20.63 -3.47
N ALA A 118 -8.29 20.02 -4.36
CA ALA A 118 -7.13 19.20 -4.01
C ALA A 118 -6.09 20.00 -3.19
N ARG A 119 -5.78 21.25 -3.58
CA ARG A 119 -4.89 22.12 -2.80
C ARG A 119 -5.45 22.43 -1.42
N SER A 120 -6.76 22.65 -1.31
CA SER A 120 -7.42 22.88 -0.03
C SER A 120 -7.36 21.65 0.85
N LEU A 121 -7.69 20.46 0.33
CA LEU A 121 -7.60 19.17 1.06
C LEU A 121 -6.20 18.92 1.61
N ARG A 122 -5.16 19.22 0.83
CA ARG A 122 -3.76 19.06 1.25
C ARG A 122 -3.38 19.93 2.45
N ARG A 123 -4.01 21.10 2.61
CA ARG A 123 -3.69 22.08 3.67
C ARG A 123 -4.47 21.88 4.96
N LEU A 124 -5.58 21.15 4.89
CA LEU A 124 -6.44 20.93 6.06
C LEU A 124 -5.80 19.93 7.04
N SER A 125 -6.09 20.13 8.31
CA SER A 125 -5.77 19.17 9.36
C SER A 125 -6.87 18.15 9.49
N TRP A 126 -6.51 16.88 9.52
CA TRP A 126 -7.42 15.72 9.61
C TRP A 126 -7.42 15.04 10.98
N THR A 127 -6.99 15.77 12.03
CA THR A 127 -6.87 15.24 13.40
C THR A 127 -8.20 15.11 14.13
N ASN A 128 -9.18 15.96 13.79
CA ASN A 128 -10.47 16.05 14.48
C ASN A 128 -11.59 15.56 13.55
N PRO A 129 -11.97 14.28 13.60
CA PRO A 129 -13.08 13.75 12.80
C PRO A 129 -14.45 14.15 13.36
N ASP A 130 -15.44 14.34 12.49
CA ASP A 130 -16.84 14.54 12.87
C ASP A 130 -17.49 13.25 13.35
N GLY A 131 -16.90 12.11 13.03
CA GLY A 131 -17.47 10.82 13.40
C GLY A 131 -16.65 9.64 12.88
N THR A 132 -17.24 8.45 13.07
CA THR A 132 -16.68 7.18 12.63
C THR A 132 -17.63 6.54 11.63
N VAL A 133 -17.08 5.99 10.57
CA VAL A 133 -17.82 5.18 9.59
C VAL A 133 -17.38 3.72 9.70
N ARG A 134 -18.37 2.81 9.57
CA ARG A 134 -18.13 1.38 9.37
C ARG A 134 -17.97 1.13 7.88
N TRP A 135 -16.73 0.89 7.47
CA TRP A 135 -16.36 0.66 6.08
C TRP A 135 -16.49 -0.82 5.76
N ARG A 136 -17.43 -1.17 4.91
CA ARG A 136 -17.75 -2.56 4.59
C ARG A 136 -16.87 -3.05 3.44
N THR A 137 -16.29 -4.22 3.62
CA THR A 137 -15.45 -4.91 2.61
C THR A 137 -16.04 -6.27 2.21
N HIS A 138 -17.35 -6.45 2.48
CA HIS A 138 -18.04 -7.69 2.15
C HIS A 138 -17.91 -8.06 0.68
N GLY A 139 -17.60 -9.31 0.42
CA GLY A 139 -17.43 -9.85 -0.94
C GLY A 139 -16.00 -9.74 -1.51
N LEU A 140 -15.09 -8.96 -0.90
CA LEU A 140 -13.69 -8.92 -1.32
C LEU A 140 -13.04 -10.30 -1.15
N ASP A 141 -13.19 -10.90 0.05
CA ASP A 141 -12.62 -12.22 0.36
C ASP A 141 -13.15 -13.31 -0.61
N THR A 142 -14.45 -13.25 -0.96
CA THR A 142 -15.03 -14.19 -1.93
C THR A 142 -14.40 -13.99 -3.30
N ARG A 143 -14.25 -12.74 -3.72
CA ARG A 143 -13.69 -12.44 -5.05
C ARG A 143 -12.23 -12.80 -5.16
N THR A 144 -11.44 -12.59 -4.12
CA THR A 144 -10.03 -13.01 -4.10
C THR A 144 -9.88 -14.53 -4.01
N ALA A 145 -10.79 -15.24 -3.33
CA ALA A 145 -10.79 -16.70 -3.28
C ALA A 145 -10.94 -17.33 -4.69
N GLU A 146 -11.76 -16.76 -5.58
CA GLU A 146 -11.90 -17.21 -6.97
C GLU A 146 -10.56 -17.13 -7.72
N PHE A 147 -9.75 -16.10 -7.49
CA PHE A 147 -8.42 -15.96 -8.09
C PHE A 147 -7.40 -16.95 -7.51
N HIS A 148 -7.49 -17.25 -6.21
CA HIS A 148 -6.64 -18.25 -5.59
C HIS A 148 -6.95 -19.64 -6.16
N GLU A 149 -8.24 -20.01 -6.27
CA GLU A 149 -8.68 -21.26 -6.87
C GLU A 149 -8.21 -21.37 -8.32
N TRP A 150 -8.40 -20.32 -9.12
CA TRP A 150 -7.90 -20.26 -10.49
C TRP A 150 -6.39 -20.49 -10.57
N ARG A 151 -5.61 -19.86 -9.70
CA ARG A 151 -4.15 -20.00 -9.70
C ARG A 151 -3.71 -21.41 -9.31
N ASP A 152 -4.42 -22.05 -8.39
CA ASP A 152 -4.11 -23.40 -7.90
C ASP A 152 -4.59 -24.49 -8.89
N THR A 153 -5.45 -24.15 -9.87
CA THR A 153 -5.90 -25.03 -10.93
C THR A 153 -4.75 -25.32 -11.93
N PRO A 154 -4.57 -26.56 -12.42
CA PRO A 154 -3.56 -26.87 -13.44
C PRO A 154 -3.72 -26.02 -14.70
N PHE A 155 -2.60 -25.56 -15.28
CA PHE A 155 -2.57 -24.57 -16.37
C PHE A 155 -3.53 -24.89 -17.55
N GLY A 156 -3.61 -26.16 -17.99
CA GLY A 156 -4.48 -26.57 -19.08
C GLY A 156 -5.98 -26.64 -18.76
N GLN A 157 -6.36 -26.40 -17.49
CA GLN A 157 -7.75 -26.43 -17.00
C GLN A 157 -8.20 -25.07 -16.46
N ARG A 158 -7.33 -24.04 -16.54
CA ARG A 158 -7.61 -22.71 -16.00
C ARG A 158 -8.56 -21.94 -16.89
N GLU A 159 -9.68 -21.53 -16.32
CA GLU A 159 -10.50 -20.46 -16.87
C GLU A 159 -10.21 -19.18 -16.06
N TYR A 160 -9.75 -18.12 -16.71
CA TYR A 160 -9.43 -16.87 -16.01
C TYR A 160 -10.69 -16.29 -15.37
N PRO A 161 -10.67 -15.96 -14.06
CA PRO A 161 -11.83 -15.36 -13.41
C PRO A 161 -12.18 -14.05 -14.13
N PHE A 162 -13.35 -14.02 -14.74
CA PHE A 162 -13.76 -12.88 -15.53
C PHE A 162 -13.90 -11.63 -14.64
N ILE A 163 -13.01 -10.67 -14.84
CA ILE A 163 -13.20 -9.30 -14.40
C ILE A 163 -13.58 -8.51 -15.64
N PRO A 164 -14.79 -7.94 -15.70
CA PRO A 164 -15.15 -7.08 -16.83
C PRO A 164 -14.11 -5.98 -16.98
N GLU A 165 -13.68 -5.74 -18.23
CA GLU A 165 -12.82 -4.59 -18.49
C GLU A 165 -13.44 -3.33 -17.90
N PRO A 166 -12.65 -2.49 -17.22
CA PRO A 166 -13.18 -1.29 -16.60
C PRO A 166 -13.80 -0.38 -17.65
N THR A 167 -15.06 -0.10 -17.51
CA THR A 167 -15.75 0.88 -18.34
C THR A 167 -15.70 2.24 -17.68
N GLY A 168 -15.34 3.27 -18.45
CA GLY A 168 -15.30 4.65 -17.99
C GLY A 168 -13.89 5.16 -17.72
N TRP A 169 -13.85 6.43 -17.38
CA TRP A 169 -12.61 7.15 -17.15
C TRP A 169 -11.90 6.68 -15.87
N GLN A 170 -10.61 6.42 -16.00
CA GLN A 170 -9.70 6.09 -14.90
C GLN A 170 -8.40 6.86 -15.07
N THR A 171 -7.75 7.20 -13.99
CA THR A 171 -6.43 7.84 -14.02
C THR A 171 -5.69 7.70 -12.69
N VAL A 172 -4.37 7.73 -12.76
CA VAL A 172 -3.47 7.93 -11.63
C VAL A 172 -2.60 9.14 -11.93
N ALA A 173 -2.86 10.25 -11.25
CA ALA A 173 -2.21 11.50 -11.54
C ALA A 173 -1.97 12.37 -10.31
N ARG A 174 -0.99 13.27 -10.37
CA ARG A 174 -0.77 14.29 -9.35
C ARG A 174 -1.65 15.51 -9.60
N VAL A 175 -2.60 15.77 -8.70
CA VAL A 175 -3.51 16.90 -8.76
C VAL A 175 -3.38 17.77 -7.52
N GLY A 176 -2.93 19.01 -7.67
CA GLY A 176 -2.84 19.96 -6.54
C GLY A 176 -1.90 19.55 -5.41
N GLY A 177 -0.96 18.65 -5.68
CA GLY A 177 -0.02 18.09 -4.70
C GLY A 177 -0.57 16.88 -3.93
N LEU A 178 -1.59 16.22 -4.46
CA LEU A 178 -2.11 14.93 -4.03
C LEU A 178 -1.89 13.91 -5.15
N LEU A 179 -1.54 12.70 -4.81
CA LEU A 179 -1.59 11.56 -5.74
C LEU A 179 -3.03 11.04 -5.76
N VAL A 180 -3.68 11.13 -6.91
CA VAL A 180 -5.10 10.77 -7.07
C VAL A 180 -5.23 9.49 -7.89
N LEU A 181 -5.84 8.48 -7.30
CA LEU A 181 -6.27 7.25 -7.95
C LEU A 181 -7.78 7.36 -8.17
N ALA A 182 -8.20 7.60 -9.41
CA ALA A 182 -9.60 7.84 -9.75
C ALA A 182 -10.12 6.78 -10.73
N GLY A 183 -11.31 6.24 -10.44
CA GLY A 183 -11.94 5.25 -11.30
C GLY A 183 -13.42 5.05 -11.01
N GLY A 184 -14.09 4.39 -11.93
CA GLY A 184 -15.47 3.93 -11.75
C GLY A 184 -15.56 2.75 -10.76
N PRO A 185 -16.78 2.30 -10.41
CA PRO A 185 -16.96 1.21 -9.45
C PRO A 185 -16.28 -0.10 -9.87
N GLN A 186 -16.27 -0.42 -11.16
CA GLN A 186 -15.62 -1.62 -11.69
C GLN A 186 -14.10 -1.52 -11.55
N THR A 187 -13.51 -0.40 -11.95
CA THR A 187 -12.08 -0.10 -11.82
C THR A 187 -11.62 -0.21 -10.37
N LEU A 188 -12.35 0.45 -9.45
CA LEU A 188 -11.99 0.42 -8.03
C LEU A 188 -12.06 -1.00 -7.44
N ARG A 189 -13.04 -1.83 -7.85
CA ARG A 189 -13.10 -3.25 -7.45
C ARG A 189 -11.93 -4.07 -8.02
N GLN A 190 -11.60 -3.85 -9.29
CA GLN A 190 -10.47 -4.53 -9.92
C GLN A 190 -9.15 -4.19 -9.21
N TRP A 191 -8.88 -2.91 -9.00
CA TRP A 191 -7.69 -2.47 -8.26
C TRP A 191 -7.66 -3.01 -6.84
N ALA A 192 -8.83 -3.11 -6.19
CA ALA A 192 -8.95 -3.71 -4.86
C ALA A 192 -8.54 -5.19 -4.87
N VAL A 193 -9.03 -5.96 -5.84
CA VAL A 193 -8.69 -7.39 -5.97
C VAL A 193 -7.19 -7.55 -6.24
N TYR A 194 -6.62 -6.77 -7.14
CA TYR A 194 -5.19 -6.81 -7.44
C TYR A 194 -4.34 -6.49 -6.18
N ALA A 195 -4.66 -5.42 -5.47
CA ALA A 195 -3.96 -5.08 -4.24
C ALA A 195 -4.14 -6.15 -3.13
N GLU A 196 -5.30 -6.80 -3.03
CA GLU A 196 -5.53 -7.89 -2.07
C GLU A 196 -4.77 -9.16 -2.43
N LEU A 197 -4.54 -9.44 -3.71
CA LEU A 197 -3.80 -10.59 -4.21
C LEU A 197 -2.28 -10.44 -4.09
N MET A 198 -1.78 -9.22 -3.92
CA MET A 198 -0.35 -8.96 -3.80
C MET A 198 0.25 -9.69 -2.61
N ARG A 199 1.36 -10.35 -2.84
CA ARG A 199 2.12 -11.06 -1.82
C ARG A 199 3.57 -11.26 -2.24
N ILE A 200 4.45 -11.22 -1.29
CA ILE A 200 5.88 -11.42 -1.52
C ILE A 200 6.21 -12.90 -1.42
N ILE A 201 6.56 -13.49 -2.55
CA ILE A 201 6.93 -14.91 -2.69
C ILE A 201 8.44 -15.00 -2.89
N ALA A 202 9.12 -15.79 -2.04
CA ALA A 202 10.54 -16.06 -2.22
C ALA A 202 10.83 -16.65 -3.62
N PRO A 203 11.93 -16.30 -4.27
CA PRO A 203 13.06 -15.50 -3.76
C PRO A 203 12.89 -13.98 -3.90
N TRP A 204 11.76 -13.49 -4.41
CA TRP A 204 11.53 -12.08 -4.65
C TRP A 204 11.25 -11.31 -3.36
N ASP A 205 11.72 -10.08 -3.29
CA ASP A 205 11.48 -9.18 -2.15
C ASP A 205 10.44 -8.09 -2.44
N THR A 206 9.83 -8.15 -3.62
CA THR A 206 8.83 -7.18 -4.09
C THR A 206 7.75 -7.86 -4.91
N ASP A 207 6.58 -7.25 -4.93
CA ASP A 207 5.49 -7.53 -5.86
C ASP A 207 4.87 -6.21 -6.31
N TYR A 208 4.28 -6.17 -7.49
CA TYR A 208 3.71 -4.95 -8.05
C TYR A 208 2.53 -5.24 -8.99
N GLU A 209 1.65 -4.25 -9.13
CA GLU A 209 0.51 -4.29 -10.03
C GLU A 209 0.28 -2.92 -10.69
N TYR A 210 0.14 -2.91 -12.01
CA TYR A 210 -0.11 -1.69 -12.76
C TYR A 210 -1.57 -1.25 -12.69
N LEU A 211 -1.78 0.07 -12.69
CA LEU A 211 -3.09 0.73 -12.66
C LEU A 211 -3.20 1.70 -13.85
N ALA A 212 -4.43 1.86 -14.37
CA ALA A 212 -4.74 2.90 -15.37
C ALA A 212 -3.73 2.93 -16.54
N ASP A 213 -3.61 1.84 -17.26
CA ASP A 213 -2.72 1.71 -18.43
C ASP A 213 -1.25 2.12 -18.15
N ARG A 214 -0.76 1.81 -16.93
CA ARG A 214 0.58 2.14 -16.42
C ARG A 214 0.79 3.61 -16.01
N GLU A 215 -0.25 4.43 -15.93
CA GLU A 215 -0.14 5.74 -15.27
C GLU A 215 0.21 5.60 -13.79
N GLY A 216 -0.20 4.47 -13.17
CA GLY A 216 0.07 4.15 -11.78
C GLY A 216 0.51 2.71 -11.55
N GLU A 217 1.09 2.48 -10.37
CA GLU A 217 1.52 1.19 -9.89
C GLU A 217 1.33 1.10 -8.37
N ILE A 218 0.84 -0.02 -7.89
CA ILE A 218 0.96 -0.40 -6.47
C ILE A 218 2.17 -1.30 -6.36
N GLN A 219 3.06 -1.01 -5.42
CA GLN A 219 4.26 -1.81 -5.19
C GLN A 219 4.43 -2.13 -3.71
N ILE A 220 4.77 -3.38 -3.39
CA ILE A 220 5.07 -3.81 -2.03
C ILE A 220 6.49 -4.32 -1.91
N PHE A 221 7.09 -4.07 -0.73
CA PHE A 221 8.41 -4.56 -0.37
C PHE A 221 8.37 -5.32 0.94
N ARG A 222 9.06 -6.47 1.01
CA ARG A 222 9.23 -7.26 2.23
C ARG A 222 9.82 -6.44 3.37
N ASN A 223 10.76 -5.60 3.04
CA ASN A 223 11.53 -4.81 3.99
C ASN A 223 11.21 -3.31 3.89
N TYR A 224 9.97 -2.95 3.53
CA TYR A 224 9.55 -1.56 3.28
C TYR A 224 10.06 -0.58 4.35
N HIS A 225 9.77 -0.85 5.62
CA HIS A 225 10.17 0.05 6.72
C HIS A 225 11.69 0.16 6.89
N ARG A 226 12.42 -0.92 6.59
CA ARG A 226 13.90 -0.88 6.60
C ARG A 226 14.41 -0.01 5.46
N GLU A 227 13.89 -0.16 4.27
CA GLU A 227 14.29 0.62 3.10
C GLU A 227 14.01 2.11 3.30
N VAL A 228 12.86 2.48 3.86
CA VAL A 228 12.55 3.87 4.25
C VAL A 228 13.61 4.42 5.23
N ARG A 229 14.00 3.65 6.24
CA ARG A 229 15.02 4.10 7.22
C ARG A 229 16.38 4.26 6.57
N ILE A 230 16.77 3.33 5.69
CA ILE A 230 18.03 3.40 4.93
C ILE A 230 18.05 4.64 4.05
N ALA A 231 16.99 4.89 3.28
CA ALA A 231 16.88 6.05 2.42
C ALA A 231 16.96 7.37 3.20
N ARG A 232 16.26 7.47 4.35
CA ARG A 232 16.34 8.65 5.25
C ARG A 232 17.76 8.88 5.74
N ARG A 233 18.46 7.83 6.16
CA ARG A 233 19.85 7.94 6.62
C ARG A 233 20.76 8.34 5.47
N ALA A 234 20.64 7.71 4.31
CA ALA A 234 21.43 8.02 3.15
C ALA A 234 21.27 9.48 2.70
N ARG A 235 20.01 9.96 2.67
CA ARG A 235 19.71 11.35 2.35
C ARG A 235 20.30 12.32 3.36
N ALA A 236 20.20 12.04 4.65
CA ALA A 236 20.80 12.87 5.69
C ALA A 236 22.32 12.92 5.54
N ASP A 237 22.99 11.77 5.35
CA ASP A 237 24.45 11.69 5.16
C ASP A 237 24.90 12.48 3.92
N VAL A 238 24.14 12.44 2.81
CA VAL A 238 24.48 13.17 1.57
C VAL A 238 24.26 14.67 1.75
N LEU A 239 23.21 15.09 2.43
CA LEU A 239 22.89 16.51 2.61
C LEU A 239 23.72 17.22 3.69
N ASP A 240 24.38 16.46 4.58
CA ASP A 240 25.29 16.99 5.63
C ASP A 240 26.61 17.49 5.06
N GLY A 241 26.93 17.22 3.79
CA GLY A 241 28.14 17.62 3.08
C GLY A 241 27.87 18.38 1.79
N PRO A 242 28.95 18.68 1.02
CA PRO A 242 28.80 19.19 -0.33
C PRO A 242 28.01 18.19 -1.19
N HIS A 243 26.89 18.61 -1.78
CA HIS A 243 26.01 17.74 -2.54
C HIS A 243 25.63 18.39 -3.89
N PRO A 244 25.23 17.60 -4.89
CA PRO A 244 24.81 18.10 -6.18
C PRO A 244 23.55 19.00 -6.04
N ALA A 245 23.54 20.11 -6.79
CA ALA A 245 22.35 20.97 -6.90
C ALA A 245 21.31 20.38 -7.86
N ASP A 246 21.77 19.59 -8.82
CA ASP A 246 20.89 18.88 -9.75
C ASP A 246 20.14 17.74 -9.05
N ARG A 247 18.82 17.68 -9.27
CA ARG A 247 17.95 16.72 -8.58
C ARG A 247 18.27 15.26 -8.95
N GLN A 248 18.61 15.00 -10.20
CA GLN A 248 18.90 13.65 -10.63
C GLN A 248 20.23 13.16 -10.05
N GLN A 249 21.25 13.99 -10.09
CA GLN A 249 22.55 13.69 -9.49
C GLN A 249 22.45 13.53 -7.97
N LEU A 250 21.61 14.32 -7.29
CA LEU A 250 21.33 14.16 -5.87
C LEU A 250 20.69 12.81 -5.58
N ARG A 251 19.70 12.37 -6.36
CA ARG A 251 19.10 11.03 -6.26
C ARG A 251 20.12 9.92 -6.39
N GLU A 252 20.97 10.00 -7.41
CA GLU A 252 22.02 9.03 -7.65
C GLU A 252 23.01 8.94 -6.48
N ALA A 253 23.41 10.09 -5.92
CA ALA A 253 24.26 10.13 -4.74
C ALA A 253 23.59 9.47 -3.51
N ILE A 254 22.29 9.72 -3.29
CA ILE A 254 21.53 9.09 -2.22
C ILE A 254 21.42 7.57 -2.45
N TRP A 255 21.16 7.11 -3.66
CA TRP A 255 21.09 5.68 -4.00
C TRP A 255 22.43 4.97 -3.76
N ALA A 256 23.53 5.60 -4.20
CA ALA A 256 24.87 5.08 -3.95
C ALA A 256 25.18 4.95 -2.45
N ARG A 257 24.80 5.98 -1.66
CA ARG A 257 24.95 5.96 -0.19
C ARG A 257 24.07 4.90 0.46
N ALA A 258 22.82 4.77 0.03
CA ALA A 258 21.90 3.74 0.52
C ALA A 258 22.44 2.31 0.25
N ALA A 259 23.04 2.08 -0.91
CA ALA A 259 23.68 0.81 -1.23
C ALA A 259 24.86 0.48 -0.31
N GLN A 260 25.66 1.49 0.09
CA GLN A 260 26.73 1.31 1.08
C GLN A 260 26.16 0.92 2.45
N ILE A 261 25.11 1.63 2.91
CA ILE A 261 24.47 1.34 4.18
C ILE A 261 23.87 -0.08 4.18
N ARG A 262 23.23 -0.53 3.09
CA ARG A 262 22.71 -1.92 2.97
C ARG A 262 23.82 -2.96 3.13
N ARG A 263 24.96 -2.78 2.49
CA ARG A 263 26.12 -3.70 2.64
C ARG A 263 26.58 -3.80 4.08
N GLN A 264 26.73 -2.69 4.79
CA GLN A 264 27.10 -2.67 6.20
C GLN A 264 26.12 -3.46 7.09
N TYR A 265 24.79 -3.36 6.81
CA TYR A 265 23.80 -4.15 7.54
C TYR A 265 23.92 -5.66 7.28
N LEU A 266 24.28 -6.08 6.07
CA LEU A 266 24.45 -7.50 5.75
C LEU A 266 25.71 -8.04 6.42
N GLU A 267 26.84 -7.33 6.36
CA GLU A 267 28.09 -7.68 7.01
C GLU A 267 27.92 -7.85 8.53
N THR A 268 27.24 -6.90 9.20
CA THR A 268 26.96 -6.99 10.65
C THR A 268 26.00 -8.12 11.00
N ALA A 269 25.06 -8.47 10.14
CA ALA A 269 24.14 -9.58 10.36
C ALA A 269 24.87 -10.94 10.24
N ASP A 270 25.75 -11.09 9.24
CA ASP A 270 26.56 -12.29 9.05
C ASP A 270 27.56 -12.50 10.20
N GLU A 271 28.20 -11.44 10.69
CA GLU A 271 29.06 -11.49 11.87
C GLU A 271 28.29 -11.92 13.14
N ALA A 272 27.07 -11.41 13.32
CA ALA A 272 26.23 -11.79 14.45
C ALA A 272 25.77 -13.25 14.41
N VAL A 273 25.58 -13.82 13.21
CA VAL A 273 25.27 -15.25 13.03
C VAL A 273 26.49 -16.11 13.33
N LEU A 274 27.70 -15.66 12.94
CA LEU A 274 28.94 -16.39 13.19
C LEU A 274 29.42 -16.32 14.65
N THR A 275 29.06 -15.25 15.37
CA THR A 275 29.44 -15.02 16.78
C THR A 275 28.37 -15.42 17.80
N GLY A 276 27.27 -16.06 17.35
CA GLY A 276 26.19 -16.54 18.23
C GLY A 276 26.73 -17.47 19.31
N PRO A 277 26.15 -17.47 20.56
CA PRO A 277 26.70 -18.22 21.68
C PRO A 277 26.74 -19.70 21.34
N GLU A 278 27.95 -20.28 21.35
CA GLU A 278 28.18 -21.72 21.29
C GLU A 278 27.25 -22.41 22.27
N SER A 279 26.43 -23.31 21.76
CA SER A 279 25.58 -24.16 22.57
C SER A 279 26.48 -24.93 23.57
N ARG A 280 26.49 -24.49 24.84
CA ARG A 280 27.10 -25.26 25.93
C ARG A 280 26.42 -26.62 25.97
N THR A 281 27.01 -27.57 25.34
CA THR A 281 26.74 -28.99 25.54
C THR A 281 26.97 -29.30 27.01
N ARG A 282 25.90 -29.37 27.79
CA ARG A 282 25.94 -30.00 29.15
C ARG A 282 26.27 -31.47 28.96
N GLY A 283 27.55 -31.79 29.17
CA GLY A 283 27.99 -33.15 29.41
C GLY A 283 27.33 -33.68 30.66
N GLY A 284 26.26 -34.44 30.48
CA GLY A 284 25.68 -35.24 31.55
C GLY A 284 26.56 -36.45 31.77
N THR A 285 27.38 -36.43 32.81
CA THR A 285 28.09 -37.58 33.37
C THR A 285 27.05 -38.53 33.99
N PHE A 286 26.79 -39.66 33.34
CA PHE A 286 26.19 -40.80 34.02
C PHE A 286 27.24 -41.44 34.92
N GLY A 287 27.09 -41.29 36.25
CA GLY A 287 27.79 -42.04 37.28
C GLY A 287 26.91 -43.17 37.78
N GLN A 288 27.50 -44.29 37.94
CA GLN A 288 27.08 -45.63 38.37
C GLN A 288 25.96 -45.68 39.41
#